data_f2174fb8a28475b7e2d4226245cb1b61
#
_entry.id   f2174fb8a28475b7e2d4226245cb1b61
#
_cell.length_a   1.000
_cell.length_b   1.000
_cell.length_c   1.000
_cell.angle_alpha   90.00
_cell.angle_beta   90.00
_cell.angle_gamma   90.00
#
_symmetry.space_group_name_H-M   'P 1'
#
loop_
_entity.id
_entity.type
_entity.pdbx_description
1 polymer ?
#
loop_
_entity_poly.entity_id
_entity_poly.type
_entity_poly.pdbx_seq_one_letter_code
_entity_poly.pdbx_strand_id
1 'polypeptide(L)'
;MEQFRSKHKQTQSEWEAEMSKKVLEFVRSELYMDLRFLDIALGTLIYRADENIRSFATDGTYLYFSTEQVLRVFQGNPKYLDRAYLHSVLHCIFFHLWIGGKRDREKWNLACDIAVEYTIDQMDKPSTRRILSWQRQTVYEELKQLKSGISAAVIYRYLSGRKPAELIALQKEFYTDDHRYWPKEEQKNAANEDARKQWDKIARQTRMEKESRGDETEDGEEILAVQLKAEKSRQSYADFLRKFSVLREELHADPDEFDLNYYIYGLRLYGNMPLIEPVESREVKKIQEFVIVVDTSYSTNGELIHNFLKETYTILTEQNSFFAKSRIHIIQCDDQVRMDEEVKNSRELEQLLNRFTVIGGGGTDFRPAFAYVNELLEQGVLKNLGGLLYFTDGKGIYPKKRPEYKTAFLFLDDYDESAVPPWAMRLRVEQEDILAEETRRNHEH
;
A
#
# COMPACT_ATOMS: atom_id res chain seq x y z
N MET A 1 36.19 24.44 -49.45
CA MET A 1 35.32 23.29 -49.70
C MET A 1 34.29 23.24 -48.56
N GLU A 2 33.15 23.83 -48.76
CA GLU A 2 32.02 23.75 -47.85
C GLU A 2 31.39 22.38 -48.00
N GLN A 3 31.46 21.57 -46.94
CA GLN A 3 30.75 20.31 -46.87
C GLN A 3 29.25 20.64 -46.73
N PHE A 4 28.50 20.46 -47.81
CA PHE A 4 27.05 20.39 -47.78
C PHE A 4 26.65 19.23 -46.85
N ARG A 5 26.29 19.53 -45.58
CA ARG A 5 25.54 18.62 -44.72
C ARG A 5 24.21 18.36 -45.44
N SER A 6 24.02 17.17 -45.98
CA SER A 6 22.75 16.74 -46.50
C SER A 6 21.73 16.84 -45.38
N LYS A 7 20.74 17.73 -45.50
CA LYS A 7 19.61 17.78 -44.59
C LYS A 7 18.91 16.42 -44.69
N HIS A 8 18.99 15.64 -43.62
CA HIS A 8 18.22 14.41 -43.51
C HIS A 8 16.74 14.77 -43.70
N LYS A 9 16.11 14.25 -44.76
CA LYS A 9 14.66 14.43 -44.92
C LYS A 9 13.99 13.51 -43.92
N GLN A 10 13.29 14.12 -42.98
CA GLN A 10 12.50 13.41 -41.96
C GLN A 10 11.48 12.52 -42.66
N THR A 11 11.42 11.26 -42.24
CA THR A 11 10.39 10.32 -42.69
C THR A 11 9.03 10.67 -42.07
N GLN A 12 7.95 10.19 -42.65
CA GLN A 12 6.60 10.36 -42.10
C GLN A 12 6.50 9.83 -40.67
N SER A 13 7.07 8.66 -40.41
CA SER A 13 7.07 8.03 -39.08
C SER A 13 7.89 8.84 -38.06
N GLU A 14 9.04 9.40 -38.45
CA GLU A 14 9.82 10.25 -37.56
C GLU A 14 9.09 11.55 -37.24
N TRP A 15 8.39 12.13 -38.21
CA TRP A 15 7.57 13.32 -38.02
C TRP A 15 6.40 13.04 -37.07
N GLU A 16 5.67 11.95 -37.27
CA GLU A 16 4.56 11.53 -36.42
C GLU A 16 5.03 11.27 -34.98
N ALA A 17 6.15 10.60 -34.80
CA ALA A 17 6.75 10.34 -33.48
C ALA A 17 7.18 11.65 -32.79
N GLU A 18 7.75 12.62 -33.50
CA GLU A 18 8.08 13.93 -32.94
C GLU A 18 6.83 14.74 -32.61
N MET A 19 5.85 14.73 -33.49
CA MET A 19 4.63 15.50 -33.32
C MET A 19 3.77 14.97 -32.18
N SER A 20 3.66 13.64 -32.02
CA SER A 20 2.93 13.04 -30.90
C SER A 20 3.55 13.41 -29.54
N LYS A 21 4.89 13.47 -29.43
CA LYS A 21 5.55 13.94 -28.20
C LYS A 21 5.22 15.41 -27.91
N LYS A 22 5.24 16.28 -28.94
CA LYS A 22 4.85 17.68 -28.78
C LYS A 22 3.40 17.83 -28.31
N VAL A 23 2.51 16.98 -28.82
CA VAL A 23 1.12 16.93 -28.37
C VAL A 23 1.04 16.53 -26.89
N LEU A 24 1.79 15.52 -26.46
CA LEU A 24 1.81 15.11 -25.05
C LEU A 24 2.41 16.19 -24.14
N GLU A 25 3.42 16.93 -24.60
CA GLU A 25 3.96 18.07 -23.86
C GLU A 25 2.95 19.22 -23.76
N PHE A 26 2.17 19.47 -24.82
CA PHE A 26 1.07 20.41 -24.80
C PHE A 26 -0.01 19.99 -23.80
N VAL A 27 -0.49 18.74 -23.85
CA VAL A 27 -1.45 18.15 -22.89
C VAL A 27 -0.96 18.34 -21.44
N ARG A 28 0.30 18.03 -21.16
CA ARG A 28 0.88 18.24 -19.84
C ARG A 28 0.86 19.70 -19.43
N SER A 29 1.11 20.62 -20.35
CA SER A 29 1.11 22.06 -20.08
C SER A 29 -0.29 22.58 -19.79
N GLU A 30 -1.32 22.12 -20.51
CA GLU A 30 -2.72 22.44 -20.24
C GLU A 30 -3.13 21.95 -18.83
N LEU A 31 -2.82 20.71 -18.49
CA LEU A 31 -3.08 20.17 -17.16
C LEU A 31 -2.34 20.93 -16.06
N TYR A 32 -1.10 21.32 -16.30
CA TYR A 32 -0.33 22.13 -15.35
C TYR A 32 -0.98 23.49 -15.05
N MET A 33 -1.59 24.13 -16.04
CA MET A 33 -2.29 25.41 -15.83
C MET A 33 -3.46 25.27 -14.86
N ASP A 34 -4.20 24.16 -14.95
CA ASP A 34 -5.37 23.89 -14.11
C ASP A 34 -5.03 23.22 -12.77
N LEU A 35 -3.93 22.45 -12.71
CA LEU A 35 -3.58 21.54 -11.62
C LEU A 35 -2.12 21.71 -11.18
N ARG A 36 -1.70 22.92 -10.84
CA ARG A 36 -0.30 23.27 -10.48
C ARG A 36 0.27 22.45 -9.35
N PHE A 37 -0.56 22.01 -8.41
CA PHE A 37 -0.15 21.17 -7.30
C PHE A 37 0.22 19.71 -7.72
N LEU A 38 -0.07 19.33 -8.97
CA LEU A 38 0.32 18.06 -9.58
C LEU A 38 1.57 18.18 -10.49
N ASP A 39 2.26 19.29 -10.52
CA ASP A 39 3.38 19.56 -11.46
C ASP A 39 4.41 18.41 -11.49
N ILE A 40 4.90 18.01 -10.33
CA ILE A 40 5.88 16.92 -10.23
C ILE A 40 5.27 15.59 -10.74
N ALA A 41 4.03 15.31 -10.40
CA ALA A 41 3.35 14.09 -10.83
C ALA A 41 3.16 14.06 -12.35
N LEU A 42 2.68 15.17 -12.93
CA LEU A 42 2.48 15.31 -14.38
C LEU A 42 3.79 15.21 -15.17
N GLY A 43 4.92 15.59 -14.58
CA GLY A 43 6.24 15.49 -15.20
C GLY A 43 6.99 14.16 -15.01
N THR A 44 6.46 13.23 -14.23
CA THR A 44 7.21 12.04 -13.80
C THR A 44 7.28 10.93 -14.84
N LEU A 45 6.19 10.70 -15.60
CA LEU A 45 6.14 9.60 -16.55
C LEU A 45 6.96 9.91 -17.83
N ILE A 46 7.74 8.93 -18.25
CA ILE A 46 8.59 8.99 -19.45
C ILE A 46 7.77 8.49 -20.65
N TYR A 47 7.73 9.24 -21.73
CA TYR A 47 6.96 8.89 -22.94
C TYR A 47 7.59 7.75 -23.71
N ARG A 48 6.81 6.70 -23.98
CA ARG A 48 7.23 5.52 -24.74
C ARG A 48 6.16 5.11 -25.75
N ALA A 49 6.51 5.12 -27.04
CA ALA A 49 5.59 4.71 -28.08
C ALA A 49 5.37 3.19 -28.06
N ASP A 50 4.11 2.77 -28.19
CA ASP A 50 3.66 1.39 -28.41
C ASP A 50 2.39 1.39 -29.28
N GLU A 51 2.54 0.95 -30.52
CA GLU A 51 1.44 0.98 -31.50
C GLU A 51 0.39 -0.13 -31.27
N ASN A 52 0.59 -1.02 -30.30
CA ASN A 52 -0.35 -2.10 -29.99
C ASN A 52 -1.44 -1.70 -28.99
N ILE A 53 -1.42 -0.46 -28.49
CA ILE A 53 -2.42 0.05 -27.54
C ILE A 53 -3.37 1.04 -28.20
N ARG A 54 -4.59 1.15 -27.68
CA ARG A 54 -5.63 2.05 -28.20
C ARG A 54 -5.80 3.35 -27.42
N SER A 55 -5.28 3.38 -26.19
CA SER A 55 -5.30 4.52 -25.31
C SER A 55 -3.94 4.62 -24.62
N PHE A 56 -3.83 5.38 -23.54
CA PHE A 56 -2.63 5.37 -22.72
C PHE A 56 -2.55 4.09 -21.89
N ALA A 57 -1.33 3.76 -21.47
CA ALA A 57 -1.05 2.72 -20.48
C ALA A 57 0.17 3.14 -19.66
N THR A 58 0.29 2.66 -18.43
CA THR A 58 1.46 2.95 -17.60
C THR A 58 1.90 1.74 -16.77
N ASP A 59 3.20 1.66 -16.49
CA ASP A 59 3.80 0.74 -15.51
C ASP A 59 4.30 1.48 -14.26
N GLY A 60 4.00 2.79 -14.17
CA GLY A 60 4.49 3.69 -13.13
C GLY A 60 5.82 4.39 -13.45
N THR A 61 6.53 3.98 -14.50
CA THR A 61 7.75 4.62 -15.01
C THR A 61 7.53 5.27 -16.36
N TYR A 62 6.86 4.54 -17.26
CA TYR A 62 6.59 4.97 -18.61
C TYR A 62 5.10 5.27 -18.81
N LEU A 63 4.81 6.28 -19.62
CA LEU A 63 3.51 6.47 -20.26
C LEU A 63 3.63 5.90 -21.68
N TYR A 64 2.96 4.79 -21.90
CA TYR A 64 2.87 4.15 -23.21
C TYR A 64 1.75 4.77 -24.01
N PHE A 65 1.95 4.99 -25.32
CA PHE A 65 0.98 5.59 -26.20
C PHE A 65 1.16 5.14 -27.65
N SER A 66 0.09 5.10 -28.43
CA SER A 66 0.18 4.94 -29.88
C SER A 66 0.30 6.31 -30.55
N THR A 67 1.32 6.47 -31.39
CA THR A 67 1.61 7.68 -32.14
C THR A 67 0.42 8.11 -32.98
N GLU A 68 -0.14 7.17 -33.76
CA GLU A 68 -1.31 7.41 -34.62
C GLU A 68 -2.54 7.83 -33.79
N GLN A 69 -2.81 7.14 -32.67
CA GLN A 69 -3.97 7.43 -31.83
C GLN A 69 -3.89 8.81 -31.19
N VAL A 70 -2.74 9.19 -30.65
CA VAL A 70 -2.52 10.52 -30.04
C VAL A 70 -2.81 11.61 -31.05
N LEU A 71 -2.25 11.54 -32.26
CA LEU A 71 -2.46 12.53 -33.30
C LEU A 71 -3.91 12.61 -33.75
N ARG A 72 -4.56 11.45 -33.96
CA ARG A 72 -5.96 11.36 -34.37
C ARG A 72 -6.90 11.93 -33.31
N VAL A 73 -6.72 11.55 -32.04
CA VAL A 73 -7.57 12.04 -30.94
C VAL A 73 -7.36 13.53 -30.72
N PHE A 74 -6.13 14.02 -30.82
CA PHE A 74 -5.84 15.44 -30.67
C PHE A 74 -6.57 16.30 -31.71
N GLN A 75 -6.62 15.84 -32.96
CA GLN A 75 -7.36 16.52 -34.03
C GLN A 75 -8.88 16.55 -33.79
N GLY A 76 -9.43 15.50 -33.17
CA GLY A 76 -10.87 15.38 -32.94
C GLY A 76 -11.34 15.99 -31.62
N ASN A 77 -10.66 15.68 -30.54
CA ASN A 77 -11.01 16.13 -29.18
C ASN A 77 -9.77 16.17 -28.28
N PRO A 78 -9.02 17.28 -28.23
CA PRO A 78 -7.83 17.43 -27.40
C PRO A 78 -8.10 17.16 -25.92
N LYS A 79 -9.24 17.60 -25.37
CA LYS A 79 -9.60 17.40 -23.97
C LYS A 79 -9.70 15.96 -23.53
N TYR A 80 -9.94 15.05 -24.49
CA TYR A 80 -9.90 13.63 -24.19
C TYR A 80 -8.48 13.16 -23.83
N LEU A 81 -7.46 13.72 -24.47
CA LEU A 81 -6.06 13.39 -24.14
C LEU A 81 -5.66 13.97 -22.79
N ASP A 82 -6.09 15.20 -22.48
CA ASP A 82 -5.84 15.82 -21.16
C ASP A 82 -6.39 14.91 -20.05
N ARG A 83 -7.64 14.48 -20.24
CA ARG A 83 -8.30 13.58 -19.29
C ARG A 83 -7.61 12.22 -19.17
N ALA A 84 -7.29 11.57 -20.29
CA ALA A 84 -6.65 10.26 -20.29
C ALA A 84 -5.22 10.31 -19.71
N TYR A 85 -4.49 11.40 -19.96
CA TYR A 85 -3.18 11.62 -19.35
C TYR A 85 -3.27 11.76 -17.83
N LEU A 86 -4.17 12.64 -17.35
CA LEU A 86 -4.40 12.82 -15.92
C LEU A 86 -4.87 11.51 -15.26
N HIS A 87 -5.73 10.76 -15.93
CA HIS A 87 -6.22 9.46 -15.48
C HIS A 87 -5.06 8.49 -15.17
N SER A 88 -4.13 8.30 -16.12
CA SER A 88 -2.96 7.45 -15.92
C SER A 88 -2.04 7.95 -14.80
N VAL A 89 -1.88 9.26 -14.64
CA VAL A 89 -1.10 9.87 -13.53
C VAL A 89 -1.77 9.62 -12.19
N LEU A 90 -3.09 9.76 -12.11
CA LEU A 90 -3.83 9.52 -10.86
C LEU A 90 -3.80 8.04 -10.44
N HIS A 91 -3.79 7.09 -11.38
CA HIS A 91 -3.56 5.70 -11.04
C HIS A 91 -2.24 5.49 -10.29
N CYS A 92 -1.18 6.19 -10.71
CA CYS A 92 0.12 6.11 -10.04
C CYS A 92 0.10 6.77 -8.65
N ILE A 93 -0.52 7.96 -8.52
CA ILE A 93 -0.65 8.69 -7.24
C ILE A 93 -1.47 7.90 -6.22
N PHE A 94 -2.53 7.21 -6.66
CA PHE A 94 -3.38 6.36 -5.83
C PHE A 94 -2.82 4.95 -5.62
N PHE A 95 -1.66 4.64 -6.17
CA PHE A 95 -1.01 3.33 -6.07
C PHE A 95 -1.81 2.15 -6.67
N HIS A 96 -2.79 2.39 -7.50
CA HIS A 96 -3.68 1.37 -8.06
C HIS A 96 -2.92 0.23 -8.74
N LEU A 97 -1.77 0.53 -9.35
CA LEU A 97 -0.90 -0.43 -10.02
C LEU A 97 -0.34 -1.50 -9.06
N TRP A 98 -0.17 -1.15 -7.77
CA TRP A 98 0.59 -1.95 -6.81
C TRP A 98 -0.25 -2.56 -5.68
N ILE A 99 -1.48 -2.06 -5.46
CA ILE A 99 -2.32 -2.46 -4.32
C ILE A 99 -3.46 -3.42 -4.68
N GLY A 100 -3.50 -3.91 -5.92
CA GLY A 100 -4.54 -4.84 -6.40
C GLY A 100 -4.59 -6.15 -5.60
N GLY A 101 -3.43 -6.65 -5.18
CA GLY A 101 -3.33 -7.89 -4.42
C GLY A 101 -3.96 -9.06 -5.15
N LYS A 102 -4.55 -9.97 -4.39
CA LYS A 102 -5.23 -11.18 -4.89
C LYS A 102 -6.66 -10.94 -5.41
N ARG A 103 -7.11 -9.69 -5.54
CA ARG A 103 -8.46 -9.34 -6.04
C ARG A 103 -8.65 -9.77 -7.48
N ASP A 104 -9.92 -10.01 -7.86
CA ASP A 104 -10.28 -10.20 -9.27
C ASP A 104 -9.79 -9.01 -10.10
N ARG A 105 -8.91 -9.26 -11.06
CA ARG A 105 -8.19 -8.23 -11.79
C ARG A 105 -9.10 -7.33 -12.61
N GLU A 106 -10.10 -7.90 -13.27
CA GLU A 106 -10.99 -7.12 -14.11
C GLU A 106 -11.88 -6.20 -13.28
N LYS A 107 -12.42 -6.71 -12.17
CA LYS A 107 -13.20 -5.89 -11.23
C LYS A 107 -12.34 -4.85 -10.54
N TRP A 108 -11.09 -5.20 -10.19
CA TRP A 108 -10.15 -4.25 -9.59
C TRP A 108 -9.84 -3.11 -10.55
N ASN A 109 -9.51 -3.41 -11.80
CA ASN A 109 -9.26 -2.42 -12.83
C ASN A 109 -10.45 -1.47 -12.98
N LEU A 110 -11.67 -2.02 -13.12
CA LEU A 110 -12.88 -1.21 -13.20
C LEU A 110 -13.10 -0.34 -11.94
N ALA A 111 -12.84 -0.88 -10.76
CA ALA A 111 -12.96 -0.11 -9.53
C ALA A 111 -11.97 1.07 -9.48
N CYS A 112 -10.75 0.86 -9.94
CA CYS A 112 -9.73 1.90 -10.07
C CYS A 112 -10.11 2.97 -11.09
N ASP A 113 -10.63 2.57 -12.26
CA ASP A 113 -11.12 3.50 -13.29
C ASP A 113 -12.25 4.38 -12.76
N ILE A 114 -13.23 3.77 -12.09
CA ILE A 114 -14.34 4.53 -11.48
C ILE A 114 -13.82 5.51 -10.41
N ALA A 115 -12.86 5.10 -9.57
CA ALA A 115 -12.29 5.96 -8.54
C ALA A 115 -11.58 7.18 -9.12
N VAL A 116 -10.76 6.96 -10.15
CA VAL A 116 -10.03 8.03 -10.85
C VAL A 116 -10.99 8.94 -11.59
N GLU A 117 -11.91 8.37 -12.36
CA GLU A 117 -12.88 9.15 -13.14
C GLU A 117 -13.80 9.97 -12.24
N TYR A 118 -14.24 9.40 -11.10
CA TYR A 118 -14.96 10.14 -10.08
C TYR A 118 -14.17 11.35 -9.58
N THR A 119 -12.89 11.17 -9.26
CA THR A 119 -12.02 12.24 -8.79
C THR A 119 -11.88 13.33 -9.83
N ILE A 120 -11.61 12.98 -11.09
CA ILE A 120 -11.48 13.94 -12.19
C ILE A 120 -12.78 14.73 -12.40
N ASP A 121 -13.92 14.03 -12.39
CA ASP A 121 -15.23 14.67 -12.60
C ASP A 121 -15.61 15.59 -11.43
N GLN A 122 -15.21 15.29 -10.19
CA GLN A 122 -15.44 16.16 -9.04
C GLN A 122 -14.50 17.35 -8.98
N MET A 123 -13.27 17.24 -9.49
CA MET A 123 -12.36 18.40 -9.61
C MET A 123 -12.87 19.44 -10.61
N ASP A 124 -13.71 19.06 -11.54
CA ASP A 124 -14.40 19.92 -12.51
C ASP A 124 -13.52 20.97 -13.22
N LYS A 125 -12.29 20.60 -13.56
CA LYS A 125 -11.32 21.53 -14.19
C LYS A 125 -11.61 21.74 -15.68
N PRO A 126 -11.38 22.96 -16.24
CA PRO A 126 -11.66 23.28 -17.62
C PRO A 126 -11.01 22.34 -18.65
N SER A 127 -9.78 21.87 -18.40
CA SER A 127 -9.04 20.95 -19.27
C SER A 127 -9.66 19.55 -19.32
N THR A 128 -10.32 19.10 -18.24
CA THR A 128 -10.82 17.74 -18.11
C THR A 128 -12.33 17.62 -18.04
N ARG A 129 -13.05 18.75 -18.00
CA ARG A 129 -14.52 18.82 -17.89
C ARG A 129 -15.21 18.11 -19.04
N ARG A 130 -16.22 17.32 -18.71
CA ARG A 130 -17.08 16.62 -19.67
C ARG A 130 -18.53 16.62 -19.20
N ILE A 131 -19.44 16.37 -20.14
CA ILE A 131 -20.85 16.12 -19.82
C ILE A 131 -20.95 14.67 -19.31
N LEU A 132 -21.47 14.49 -18.08
CA LEU A 132 -21.65 13.19 -17.49
C LEU A 132 -22.81 12.43 -18.15
N SER A 133 -22.59 11.17 -18.50
CA SER A 133 -23.65 10.27 -18.91
C SER A 133 -24.58 9.99 -17.75
N TRP A 134 -25.82 9.60 -18.04
CA TRP A 134 -26.78 9.15 -17.03
C TRP A 134 -26.21 8.00 -16.17
N GLN A 135 -25.51 7.08 -16.80
CA GLN A 135 -24.91 5.93 -16.12
C GLN A 135 -23.84 6.34 -15.11
N ARG A 136 -22.98 7.32 -15.44
CA ARG A 136 -22.02 7.87 -14.48
C ARG A 136 -22.68 8.59 -13.33
N GLN A 137 -23.68 9.42 -13.62
CA GLN A 137 -24.42 10.12 -12.58
C GLN A 137 -25.06 9.15 -11.59
N THR A 138 -25.73 8.09 -12.06
CA THR A 138 -26.33 7.06 -11.21
C THR A 138 -25.28 6.38 -10.32
N VAL A 139 -24.15 5.95 -10.89
CA VAL A 139 -23.06 5.31 -10.12
C VAL A 139 -22.52 6.28 -9.06
N TYR A 140 -22.29 7.54 -9.41
CA TYR A 140 -21.75 8.53 -8.47
C TYR A 140 -22.73 8.85 -7.32
N GLU A 141 -24.02 8.91 -7.61
CA GLU A 141 -25.06 9.07 -6.58
C GLU A 141 -25.10 7.87 -5.62
N GLU A 142 -25.05 6.65 -6.14
CA GLU A 142 -24.98 5.45 -5.31
C GLU A 142 -23.71 5.40 -4.45
N LEU A 143 -22.55 5.77 -5.01
CA LEU A 143 -21.29 5.81 -4.27
C LEU A 143 -21.29 6.88 -3.16
N LYS A 144 -21.92 8.04 -3.40
CA LYS A 144 -22.06 9.11 -2.38
C LYS A 144 -22.90 8.68 -1.18
N GLN A 145 -23.80 7.73 -1.34
CA GLN A 145 -24.62 7.18 -0.24
C GLN A 145 -23.82 6.24 0.67
N LEU A 146 -22.65 5.75 0.23
CA LEU A 146 -21.81 4.91 1.05
C LEU A 146 -21.14 5.77 2.14
N LYS A 147 -21.30 5.36 3.40
CA LYS A 147 -20.74 6.08 4.56
C LYS A 147 -19.21 6.07 4.61
N SER A 148 -18.56 5.12 3.94
CA SER A 148 -17.12 5.02 3.78
C SER A 148 -16.68 5.87 2.60
N GLY A 149 -15.60 6.64 2.72
CA GLY A 149 -15.07 7.47 1.62
C GLY A 149 -14.91 6.67 0.32
N ILE A 150 -15.01 7.36 -0.82
CA ILE A 150 -14.96 6.73 -2.15
C ILE A 150 -13.51 6.40 -2.48
N SER A 151 -13.14 5.13 -2.39
CA SER A 151 -11.82 4.61 -2.77
C SER A 151 -11.98 3.39 -3.68
N ALA A 152 -10.92 2.99 -4.40
CA ALA A 152 -10.97 1.85 -5.32
C ALA A 152 -11.46 0.56 -4.64
N ALA A 153 -11.12 0.30 -3.37
CA ALA A 153 -11.59 -0.90 -2.70
C ALA A 153 -13.05 -0.79 -2.22
N VAL A 154 -13.53 0.39 -1.83
CA VAL A 154 -14.96 0.60 -1.55
C VAL A 154 -15.78 0.35 -2.83
N ILE A 155 -15.28 0.86 -3.96
CA ILE A 155 -15.91 0.63 -5.26
C ILE A 155 -15.82 -0.85 -5.67
N TYR A 156 -14.71 -1.53 -5.41
CA TYR A 156 -14.58 -2.96 -5.66
C TYR A 156 -15.64 -3.78 -4.92
N ARG A 157 -15.90 -3.46 -3.64
CA ARG A 157 -17.00 -4.06 -2.86
C ARG A 157 -18.36 -3.80 -3.48
N TYR A 158 -18.62 -2.54 -3.82
CA TYR A 158 -19.84 -2.15 -4.52
C TYR A 158 -20.05 -2.94 -5.81
N LEU A 159 -18.99 -3.17 -6.60
CA LEU A 159 -19.03 -3.95 -7.84
C LEU A 159 -19.23 -5.46 -7.59
N SER A 160 -18.81 -5.99 -6.45
CA SER A 160 -18.92 -7.42 -6.13
C SER A 160 -20.38 -7.88 -6.01
N GLY A 161 -21.31 -6.96 -5.69
CA GLY A 161 -22.74 -7.24 -5.68
C GLY A 161 -23.47 -7.08 -7.03
N ARG A 162 -22.77 -6.69 -8.10
CA ARG A 162 -23.36 -6.40 -9.41
C ARG A 162 -23.39 -7.60 -10.35
N LYS A 163 -24.38 -7.60 -11.23
CA LYS A 163 -24.52 -8.66 -12.25
C LYS A 163 -23.44 -8.50 -13.36
N PRO A 164 -23.00 -9.61 -14.00
CA PRO A 164 -21.97 -9.55 -15.06
C PRO A 164 -22.30 -8.59 -16.20
N ALA A 165 -23.58 -8.51 -16.61
CA ALA A 165 -24.01 -7.60 -17.68
C ALA A 165 -23.85 -6.12 -17.29
N GLU A 166 -24.09 -5.78 -16.03
CA GLU A 166 -23.89 -4.42 -15.50
C GLU A 166 -22.39 -4.08 -15.46
N LEU A 167 -21.54 -5.03 -15.05
CA LEU A 167 -20.08 -4.85 -15.03
C LEU A 167 -19.53 -4.56 -16.43
N ILE A 168 -19.99 -5.29 -17.47
CA ILE A 168 -19.59 -5.05 -18.85
C ILE A 168 -20.02 -3.65 -19.32
N ALA A 169 -21.22 -3.22 -18.95
CA ALA A 169 -21.70 -1.88 -19.29
C ALA A 169 -20.85 -0.79 -18.61
N LEU A 170 -20.51 -0.98 -17.33
CA LEU A 170 -19.64 -0.07 -16.57
C LEU A 170 -18.21 -0.05 -17.13
N GLN A 171 -17.64 -1.20 -17.49
CA GLN A 171 -16.32 -1.26 -18.13
C GLN A 171 -16.28 -0.42 -19.41
N LYS A 172 -17.30 -0.47 -20.25
CA LYS A 172 -17.37 0.34 -21.49
C LYS A 172 -17.50 1.83 -21.19
N GLU A 173 -18.26 2.18 -20.15
CA GLU A 173 -18.51 3.58 -19.77
C GLU A 173 -17.28 4.24 -19.14
N PHE A 174 -16.55 3.50 -18.31
CA PHE A 174 -15.43 4.04 -17.55
C PHE A 174 -14.06 3.76 -18.17
N TYR A 175 -13.99 2.99 -19.28
CA TYR A 175 -12.74 2.73 -19.98
C TYR A 175 -12.09 4.04 -20.45
N THR A 176 -10.88 4.30 -19.98
CA THR A 176 -10.09 5.48 -20.33
C THR A 176 -8.67 5.10 -20.74
N ASP A 177 -8.04 4.16 -20.05
CA ASP A 177 -6.68 3.70 -20.31
C ASP A 177 -6.57 2.16 -20.33
N ASP A 178 -5.36 1.63 -20.54
CA ASP A 178 -5.08 0.19 -20.68
C ASP A 178 -4.15 -0.27 -19.57
N HIS A 179 -4.60 -1.20 -18.76
CA HIS A 179 -3.89 -1.69 -17.59
C HIS A 179 -2.94 -2.88 -17.86
N ARG A 180 -2.64 -3.18 -19.13
CA ARG A 180 -1.81 -4.35 -19.50
C ARG A 180 -0.39 -4.33 -18.90
N TYR A 181 0.16 -3.15 -18.68
CA TYR A 181 1.51 -2.95 -18.12
C TYR A 181 1.55 -2.86 -16.60
N TRP A 182 0.39 -2.93 -15.94
CA TRP A 182 0.38 -2.96 -14.48
C TRP A 182 1.15 -4.18 -13.96
N PRO A 183 2.01 -4.02 -12.94
CA PRO A 183 2.78 -5.11 -12.38
C PRO A 183 1.91 -6.30 -11.96
N LYS A 184 2.35 -7.51 -12.33
CA LYS A 184 1.72 -8.74 -11.83
C LYS A 184 2.39 -9.12 -10.52
N GLU A 185 1.65 -9.71 -9.56
CA GLU A 185 2.21 -10.12 -8.26
C GLU A 185 3.43 -11.02 -8.38
N GLU A 186 3.48 -11.87 -9.40
CA GLU A 186 4.60 -12.77 -9.68
C GLU A 186 5.87 -12.07 -10.20
N GLN A 187 5.76 -10.80 -10.61
CA GLN A 187 6.84 -10.01 -11.21
C GLN A 187 7.31 -8.87 -10.31
N LYS A 188 7.64 -9.18 -9.05
CA LYS A 188 8.26 -8.20 -8.14
C LYS A 188 9.70 -7.93 -8.55
N ASN A 189 9.88 -6.99 -9.48
CA ASN A 189 11.19 -6.51 -9.93
C ASN A 189 11.62 -5.29 -9.12
N ALA A 190 12.94 -5.13 -8.91
CA ALA A 190 13.50 -3.94 -8.23
C ALA A 190 13.02 -2.62 -8.86
N ALA A 191 12.87 -2.56 -10.18
CA ALA A 191 12.37 -1.39 -10.90
C ALA A 191 10.93 -1.00 -10.50
N ASN A 192 10.05 -1.97 -10.27
CA ASN A 192 8.68 -1.71 -9.82
C ASN A 192 8.62 -1.15 -8.39
N GLU A 193 9.50 -1.65 -7.52
CA GLU A 193 9.63 -1.13 -6.15
C GLU A 193 10.20 0.30 -6.13
N ASP A 194 11.13 0.62 -7.01
CA ASP A 194 11.70 1.96 -7.11
C ASP A 194 10.68 2.95 -7.67
N ALA A 195 9.91 2.57 -8.69
CA ALA A 195 8.79 3.36 -9.20
C ALA A 195 7.75 3.61 -8.08
N ARG A 196 7.36 2.58 -7.34
CA ARG A 196 6.43 2.71 -6.20
C ARG A 196 6.94 3.68 -5.14
N LYS A 197 8.22 3.57 -4.75
CA LYS A 197 8.84 4.50 -3.78
C LYS A 197 8.88 5.94 -4.29
N GLN A 198 9.15 6.13 -5.58
CA GLN A 198 9.11 7.44 -6.22
C GLN A 198 7.71 8.05 -6.12
N TRP A 199 6.68 7.29 -6.48
CA TRP A 199 5.30 7.76 -6.40
C TRP A 199 4.81 8.00 -4.97
N ASP A 200 5.27 7.24 -3.96
CA ASP A 200 4.99 7.55 -2.54
C ASP A 200 5.55 8.92 -2.13
N LYS A 201 6.74 9.25 -2.63
CA LYS A 201 7.35 10.56 -2.39
C LYS A 201 6.54 11.69 -3.03
N ILE A 202 6.13 11.48 -4.29
CA ILE A 202 5.33 12.45 -5.06
C ILE A 202 3.95 12.65 -4.41
N ALA A 203 3.25 11.59 -4.04
CA ALA A 203 1.96 11.67 -3.38
C ALA A 203 2.03 12.43 -2.04
N ARG A 204 3.13 12.26 -1.29
CA ARG A 204 3.38 13.03 -0.06
C ARG A 204 3.61 14.51 -0.35
N GLN A 205 4.41 14.83 -1.37
CA GLN A 205 4.67 16.23 -1.78
C GLN A 205 3.40 16.92 -2.26
N THR A 206 2.64 16.26 -3.13
CA THR A 206 1.34 16.77 -3.63
C THR A 206 0.39 17.11 -2.48
N ARG A 207 0.33 16.27 -1.44
CA ARG A 207 -0.49 16.53 -0.26
C ARG A 207 0.03 17.71 0.55
N MET A 208 1.34 17.78 0.80
CA MET A 208 1.95 18.91 1.55
C MET A 208 1.76 20.24 0.83
N GLU A 209 1.92 20.28 -0.48
CA GLU A 209 1.68 21.48 -1.28
C GLU A 209 0.24 21.94 -1.17
N LYS A 210 -0.71 21.02 -1.16
CA LYS A 210 -2.11 21.33 -1.00
C LYS A 210 -2.42 21.85 0.41
N GLU A 211 -1.94 21.17 1.46
CA GLU A 211 -2.10 21.60 2.85
C GLU A 211 -1.49 23.00 3.11
N SER A 212 -0.41 23.34 2.41
CA SER A 212 0.26 24.64 2.56
C SER A 212 -0.48 25.83 1.89
N ARG A 213 -1.37 25.57 0.93
CA ARG A 213 -2.11 26.60 0.19
C ARG A 213 -3.35 27.13 0.93
N GLY A 214 -3.75 26.49 2.04
CA GLY A 214 -4.84 26.93 2.91
C GLY A 214 -6.24 26.87 2.27
N ASP A 215 -7.18 27.62 2.85
CA ASP A 215 -8.62 27.61 2.52
C ASP A 215 -9.01 28.15 1.11
N GLU A 216 -8.07 28.47 0.26
CA GLU A 216 -8.34 28.92 -1.13
C GLU A 216 -8.57 27.75 -2.10
N THR A 217 -8.73 26.52 -1.59
CA THR A 217 -8.93 25.33 -2.43
C THR A 217 -10.39 25.22 -2.87
N GLU A 218 -10.61 25.06 -4.18
CA GLU A 218 -11.93 24.72 -4.73
C GLU A 218 -12.40 23.35 -4.19
N ASP A 219 -13.70 23.18 -3.93
CA ASP A 219 -14.32 21.97 -3.36
C ASP A 219 -13.87 20.64 -4.01
N GLY A 220 -13.62 20.65 -5.32
CA GLY A 220 -13.18 19.46 -6.06
C GLY A 220 -11.76 18.98 -5.74
N GLU A 221 -10.89 19.87 -5.26
CA GLU A 221 -9.51 19.51 -4.91
C GLU A 221 -9.43 18.85 -3.53
N GLU A 222 -10.39 19.10 -2.65
CA GLU A 222 -10.49 18.45 -1.34
C GLU A 222 -10.72 16.95 -1.49
N ILE A 223 -11.47 16.53 -2.52
CA ILE A 223 -11.72 15.12 -2.83
C ILE A 223 -10.42 14.37 -3.15
N LEU A 224 -9.51 14.98 -3.90
CA LEU A 224 -8.20 14.37 -4.16
C LEU A 224 -7.42 14.15 -2.85
N ALA A 225 -7.45 15.11 -1.92
CA ALA A 225 -6.78 14.95 -0.63
C ALA A 225 -7.42 13.85 0.23
N VAL A 226 -8.76 13.76 0.21
CA VAL A 226 -9.50 12.69 0.91
C VAL A 226 -9.16 11.32 0.31
N GLN A 227 -9.09 11.20 -1.01
CA GLN A 227 -8.69 9.96 -1.67
C GLN A 227 -7.22 9.60 -1.41
N LEU A 228 -6.31 10.56 -1.47
CA LEU A 228 -4.91 10.35 -1.09
C LEU A 228 -4.76 9.88 0.36
N LYS A 229 -5.63 10.33 1.28
CA LYS A 229 -5.67 9.82 2.66
C LYS A 229 -6.24 8.41 2.71
N ALA A 230 -7.34 8.14 2.02
CA ALA A 230 -8.00 6.84 1.98
C ALA A 230 -7.10 5.74 1.38
N GLU A 231 -6.38 6.03 0.30
CA GLU A 231 -5.46 5.08 -0.32
C GLU A 231 -4.17 4.87 0.51
N LYS A 232 -3.71 5.90 1.23
CA LYS A 232 -2.52 5.80 2.09
C LYS A 232 -2.74 4.99 3.35
N SER A 233 -3.95 4.93 3.89
CA SER A 233 -4.27 4.09 5.06
C SER A 233 -4.10 2.59 4.75
N ARG A 234 -3.94 2.25 3.47
CA ARG A 234 -3.75 0.90 2.94
C ARG A 234 -2.29 0.54 2.68
N GLN A 235 -1.43 0.75 3.65
CA GLN A 235 -0.24 -0.09 3.68
C GLN A 235 -0.75 -1.54 3.73
N SER A 236 -0.33 -2.36 2.75
CA SER A 236 -0.64 -3.78 2.80
C SER A 236 -0.31 -4.29 4.20
N TYR A 237 -1.24 -5.01 4.81
CA TYR A 237 -1.05 -5.63 6.13
C TYR A 237 0.27 -6.40 6.20
N ALA A 238 0.61 -7.11 5.14
CA ALA A 238 1.88 -7.80 4.99
C ALA A 238 3.09 -6.83 5.04
N ASP A 239 3.05 -5.70 4.34
CA ASP A 239 4.13 -4.71 4.37
C ASP A 239 4.26 -4.05 5.75
N PHE A 240 3.14 -3.84 6.44
CA PHE A 240 3.14 -3.36 7.81
C PHE A 240 3.78 -4.37 8.75
N LEU A 241 3.37 -5.63 8.73
CA LEU A 241 3.94 -6.69 9.56
C LEU A 241 5.44 -6.87 9.27
N ARG A 242 5.84 -6.83 8.01
CA ARG A 242 7.27 -6.87 7.64
C ARG A 242 8.05 -5.71 8.27
N LYS A 243 7.54 -4.48 8.20
CA LYS A 243 8.18 -3.30 8.82
C LYS A 243 8.15 -3.35 10.33
N PHE A 244 7.07 -3.88 10.90
CA PHE A 244 6.92 -4.04 12.34
C PHE A 244 7.89 -5.07 12.89
N SER A 245 8.13 -6.16 12.15
CA SER A 245 9.04 -7.25 12.48
C SER A 245 10.50 -7.01 12.08
N VAL A 246 10.84 -5.87 11.45
CA VAL A 246 12.21 -5.58 10.99
C VAL A 246 13.20 -5.57 12.16
N LEU A 247 14.24 -6.35 11.94
CA LEU A 247 15.43 -6.53 12.73
C LEU A 247 16.15 -5.24 13.09
N ARG A 248 16.60 -5.13 14.32
CA ARG A 248 17.77 -4.33 14.64
C ARG A 248 19.01 -5.15 14.33
N GLU A 249 19.75 -4.75 13.29
CA GLU A 249 21.16 -5.10 13.18
C GLU A 249 21.88 -4.33 14.31
N GLU A 250 22.33 -5.02 15.33
CA GLU A 250 23.28 -4.47 16.29
C GLU A 250 24.68 -4.93 15.85
N LEU A 251 25.53 -3.97 15.55
CA LEU A 251 26.97 -4.20 15.41
C LEU A 251 27.49 -4.65 16.77
N HIS A 252 27.88 -5.91 16.87
CA HIS A 252 28.55 -6.43 18.05
C HIS A 252 30.03 -6.53 17.71
N ALA A 253 30.87 -5.79 18.41
CA ALA A 253 32.30 -5.98 18.36
C ALA A 253 32.61 -7.14 19.33
N ASP A 254 33.10 -8.26 18.81
CA ASP A 254 33.55 -9.36 19.65
C ASP A 254 34.96 -9.03 20.16
N PRO A 255 35.16 -8.81 21.47
CA PRO A 255 36.46 -8.45 22.03
C PRO A 255 37.46 -9.63 22.03
N ASP A 256 36.99 -10.86 21.84
CA ASP A 256 37.82 -12.07 21.86
C ASP A 256 38.27 -12.50 20.44
N GLU A 257 37.68 -11.94 19.39
CA GLU A 257 38.09 -12.14 18.00
C GLU A 257 38.58 -10.84 17.36
N PHE A 258 39.67 -10.93 16.61
CA PHE A 258 40.22 -9.77 15.89
C PHE A 258 40.34 -10.05 14.37
N ASP A 259 40.24 -8.99 13.57
CA ASP A 259 40.38 -9.09 12.11
C ASP A 259 41.82 -9.46 11.73
N LEU A 260 42.00 -10.68 11.22
CA LEU A 260 43.27 -11.23 10.84
C LEU A 260 43.93 -10.41 9.70
N ASN A 261 43.16 -9.80 8.81
CA ASN A 261 43.68 -8.98 7.72
C ASN A 261 44.30 -7.70 8.27
N TYR A 262 43.64 -7.06 9.21
CA TYR A 262 44.15 -5.88 9.91
C TYR A 262 45.39 -6.19 10.74
N TYR A 263 45.37 -7.31 11.42
CA TYR A 263 46.53 -7.83 12.16
C TYR A 263 47.73 -8.04 11.26
N ILE A 264 47.59 -8.75 10.14
CA ILE A 264 48.67 -9.00 9.17
C ILE A 264 49.13 -7.70 8.50
N TYR A 265 48.19 -6.79 8.22
CA TYR A 265 48.52 -5.48 7.65
C TYR A 265 49.39 -4.67 8.60
N GLY A 266 49.05 -4.64 9.90
CA GLY A 266 49.89 -4.00 10.92
C GLY A 266 51.28 -4.56 11.01
N LEU A 267 51.44 -5.89 11.01
CA LEU A 267 52.74 -6.55 11.01
C LEU A 267 53.57 -6.24 9.75
N ARG A 268 52.96 -6.12 8.58
CA ARG A 268 53.63 -5.74 7.34
C ARG A 268 54.12 -4.29 7.35
N LEU A 269 53.30 -3.40 7.92
CA LEU A 269 53.58 -1.95 7.90
C LEU A 269 54.61 -1.54 8.99
N TYR A 270 54.50 -2.13 10.17
CA TYR A 270 55.21 -1.73 11.38
C TYR A 270 56.17 -2.80 11.91
N GLY A 271 56.31 -3.93 11.22
CA GLY A 271 57.28 -5.00 11.52
C GLY A 271 56.90 -5.87 12.73
N ASN A 272 56.74 -5.31 13.88
CA ASN A 272 56.45 -6.04 15.12
C ASN A 272 55.23 -5.50 15.92
N MET A 273 54.42 -4.61 15.31
CA MET A 273 53.26 -4.03 15.94
C MET A 273 51.99 -4.40 15.16
N PRO A 274 51.26 -5.45 15.57
CA PRO A 274 49.98 -5.79 14.94
C PRO A 274 48.96 -4.73 15.24
N LEU A 275 48.10 -4.43 14.27
CA LEU A 275 46.90 -3.66 14.51
C LEU A 275 45.80 -4.63 14.95
N ILE A 276 45.25 -4.42 16.16
CA ILE A 276 44.20 -5.26 16.70
C ILE A 276 42.89 -4.47 16.56
N GLU A 277 42.01 -4.95 15.72
CA GLU A 277 40.65 -4.45 15.55
C GLU A 277 39.68 -5.58 15.82
N PRO A 278 38.70 -5.42 16.71
CA PRO A 278 37.71 -6.45 16.97
C PRO A 278 36.93 -6.77 15.67
N VAL A 279 36.61 -8.04 15.47
CA VAL A 279 35.73 -8.42 14.36
C VAL A 279 34.35 -7.88 14.62
N GLU A 280 33.89 -6.98 13.77
CA GLU A 280 32.50 -6.51 13.77
C GLU A 280 31.63 -7.62 13.20
N SER A 281 31.02 -8.43 14.06
CA SER A 281 30.01 -9.39 13.67
C SER A 281 28.64 -8.71 13.61
N ARG A 282 27.94 -8.85 12.49
CA ARG A 282 26.53 -8.49 12.38
C ARG A 282 25.70 -9.60 13.02
N GLU A 283 25.43 -9.50 14.30
CA GLU A 283 24.38 -10.32 14.90
C GLU A 283 23.02 -9.78 14.50
N VAL A 284 22.35 -10.53 13.69
CA VAL A 284 20.95 -10.32 13.38
C VAL A 284 20.14 -10.84 14.58
N LYS A 285 19.81 -9.99 15.55
CA LYS A 285 18.90 -10.37 16.64
C LYS A 285 17.52 -10.64 16.06
N LYS A 286 17.21 -11.91 15.88
CA LYS A 286 15.87 -12.39 15.49
C LYS A 286 14.91 -12.07 16.63
N ILE A 287 13.74 -11.51 16.29
CA ILE A 287 12.64 -11.36 17.25
C ILE A 287 12.28 -12.78 17.72
N GLN A 288 12.54 -13.05 18.98
CA GLN A 288 12.28 -14.39 19.55
C GLN A 288 10.88 -14.51 20.14
N GLU A 289 10.25 -13.39 20.50
CA GLU A 289 8.96 -13.36 21.18
C GLU A 289 8.07 -12.26 20.63
N PHE A 290 6.82 -12.61 20.39
CA PHE A 290 5.80 -11.73 19.84
C PHE A 290 4.47 -11.97 20.54
N VAL A 291 3.71 -10.90 20.80
CA VAL A 291 2.40 -11.00 21.43
C VAL A 291 1.33 -10.51 20.46
N ILE A 292 0.31 -11.32 20.25
CA ILE A 292 -0.91 -10.98 19.51
C ILE A 292 -2.06 -10.96 20.51
N VAL A 293 -2.64 -9.80 20.72
CA VAL A 293 -3.84 -9.64 21.55
C VAL A 293 -5.04 -9.53 20.63
N VAL A 294 -6.04 -10.32 20.91
CA VAL A 294 -7.31 -10.32 20.19
C VAL A 294 -8.39 -9.78 21.11
N ASP A 295 -9.04 -8.71 20.67
CA ASP A 295 -10.23 -8.17 21.33
C ASP A 295 -11.39 -9.15 21.15
N THR A 296 -11.93 -9.60 22.27
CA THR A 296 -13.08 -10.52 22.32
C THR A 296 -14.33 -9.85 22.84
N SER A 297 -14.44 -8.54 22.74
CA SER A 297 -15.65 -7.78 23.05
C SER A 297 -16.80 -8.14 22.09
N TYR A 298 -18.02 -7.74 22.44
CA TYR A 298 -19.27 -8.16 21.79
C TYR A 298 -19.35 -7.88 20.28
N SER A 299 -18.50 -7.00 19.75
CA SER A 299 -18.50 -6.55 18.36
C SER A 299 -17.60 -7.35 17.42
N THR A 300 -16.78 -8.30 17.94
CA THR A 300 -15.80 -9.03 17.14
C THR A 300 -16.33 -10.40 16.69
N ASN A 301 -16.26 -10.66 15.38
CA ASN A 301 -16.69 -11.93 14.77
C ASN A 301 -15.59 -12.98 14.89
N GLY A 302 -15.90 -14.16 15.46
CA GLY A 302 -14.94 -15.24 15.67
C GLY A 302 -14.27 -15.79 14.40
N GLU A 303 -14.99 -15.85 13.28
CA GLU A 303 -14.46 -16.27 11.97
C GLU A 303 -13.41 -15.28 11.45
N LEU A 304 -13.64 -14.01 11.65
CA LEU A 304 -12.70 -12.96 11.27
C LEU A 304 -11.39 -13.03 12.07
N ILE A 305 -11.50 -13.31 13.38
CA ILE A 305 -10.34 -13.51 14.25
C ILE A 305 -9.51 -14.73 13.80
N HIS A 306 -10.19 -15.82 13.47
CA HIS A 306 -9.54 -17.03 13.00
C HIS A 306 -8.71 -16.76 11.73
N ASN A 307 -9.29 -16.10 10.75
CA ASN A 307 -8.63 -15.76 9.49
C ASN A 307 -7.49 -14.77 9.71
N PHE A 308 -7.68 -13.79 10.59
CA PHE A 308 -6.63 -12.85 10.98
C PHE A 308 -5.41 -13.55 11.59
N LEU A 309 -5.61 -14.44 12.55
CA LEU A 309 -4.54 -15.18 13.18
C LEU A 309 -3.79 -16.05 12.19
N LYS A 310 -4.51 -16.72 11.29
CA LYS A 310 -3.94 -17.57 10.24
C LYS A 310 -3.10 -16.77 9.26
N GLU A 311 -3.61 -15.63 8.79
CA GLU A 311 -2.88 -14.76 7.87
C GLU A 311 -1.67 -14.12 8.53
N THR A 312 -1.81 -13.60 9.75
CA THR A 312 -0.71 -13.04 10.53
C THR A 312 0.42 -14.05 10.67
N TYR A 313 0.09 -15.28 11.05
CA TYR A 313 1.08 -16.33 11.23
C TYR A 313 1.74 -16.70 9.90
N THR A 314 0.98 -16.81 8.81
CA THR A 314 1.51 -17.13 7.47
C THR A 314 2.51 -16.06 7.04
N ILE A 315 2.17 -14.77 7.16
CA ILE A 315 3.07 -13.67 6.82
C ILE A 315 4.34 -13.70 7.69
N LEU A 316 4.19 -13.96 8.98
CA LEU A 316 5.32 -14.02 9.89
C LEU A 316 6.23 -15.24 9.62
N THR A 317 5.71 -16.34 9.08
CA THR A 317 6.45 -17.58 8.81
C THR A 317 6.98 -17.70 7.37
N GLU A 318 6.35 -17.06 6.39
CA GLU A 318 6.79 -17.07 4.97
C GLU A 318 8.18 -16.47 4.76
N GLN A 319 8.62 -15.59 5.63
CA GLN A 319 9.99 -15.08 5.60
C GLN A 319 10.94 -16.02 6.32
N ASN A 320 11.34 -17.07 5.65
CA ASN A 320 12.18 -18.21 6.04
C ASN A 320 13.39 -17.96 6.96
N SER A 321 13.64 -16.76 7.41
CA SER A 321 14.79 -16.42 8.23
C SER A 321 14.47 -15.97 9.65
N PHE A 322 13.23 -15.57 9.95
CA PHE A 322 12.92 -14.84 11.18
C PHE A 322 12.33 -15.68 12.31
N PHE A 323 11.45 -16.62 11.99
CA PHE A 323 10.57 -17.25 12.99
C PHE A 323 10.79 -18.76 13.22
N ALA A 324 11.84 -19.34 12.68
CA ALA A 324 12.11 -20.79 12.90
C ALA A 324 12.24 -21.19 14.40
N LYS A 325 12.36 -20.22 15.31
CA LYS A 325 12.44 -20.42 16.77
C LYS A 325 11.69 -19.32 17.55
N SER A 326 10.68 -18.66 16.99
CA SER A 326 9.94 -17.61 17.68
C SER A 326 8.80 -18.18 18.50
N ARG A 327 8.58 -17.62 19.69
CA ARG A 327 7.41 -17.87 20.52
C ARG A 327 6.39 -16.77 20.30
N ILE A 328 5.16 -17.15 19.97
CA ILE A 328 4.05 -16.20 19.79
C ILE A 328 3.03 -16.48 20.88
N HIS A 329 2.72 -15.48 21.67
CA HIS A 329 1.62 -15.53 22.63
C HIS A 329 0.36 -14.97 21.98
N ILE A 330 -0.73 -15.72 21.99
CA ILE A 330 -2.04 -15.32 21.52
C ILE A 330 -2.93 -15.13 22.74
N ILE A 331 -3.26 -13.87 23.03
CA ILE A 331 -4.01 -13.46 24.21
C ILE A 331 -5.39 -13.03 23.81
N GLN A 332 -6.42 -13.59 24.43
CA GLN A 332 -7.80 -13.10 24.32
C GLN A 332 -8.09 -12.15 25.48
N CYS A 333 -8.59 -10.95 25.16
CA CYS A 333 -8.86 -9.91 26.15
C CYS A 333 -10.11 -9.12 25.76
N ASP A 334 -11.00 -8.90 26.72
CA ASP A 334 -12.11 -7.94 26.66
C ASP A 334 -11.86 -6.82 27.72
N ASP A 335 -12.52 -6.83 28.85
CA ASP A 335 -12.22 -6.02 30.05
C ASP A 335 -11.22 -6.72 31.00
N GLN A 336 -10.85 -7.96 30.70
CA GLN A 336 -9.85 -8.76 31.40
C GLN A 336 -9.23 -9.79 30.45
N VAL A 337 -8.03 -10.28 30.80
CA VAL A 337 -7.37 -11.37 30.06
C VAL A 337 -8.15 -12.65 30.30
N ARG A 338 -8.65 -13.27 29.23
CA ARG A 338 -9.44 -14.50 29.26
C ARG A 338 -8.63 -15.74 28.98
N MET A 339 -7.64 -15.63 28.11
CA MET A 339 -6.83 -16.74 27.66
C MET A 339 -5.46 -16.24 27.20
N ASP A 340 -4.41 -17.01 27.45
CA ASP A 340 -3.08 -16.85 26.86
C ASP A 340 -2.61 -18.22 26.38
N GLU A 341 -2.31 -18.34 25.09
CA GLU A 341 -1.78 -19.56 24.47
C GLU A 341 -0.44 -19.28 23.78
N GLU A 342 0.58 -20.06 24.14
CA GLU A 342 1.89 -19.99 23.52
C GLU A 342 1.93 -20.90 22.28
N VAL A 343 2.37 -20.36 21.13
CA VAL A 343 2.51 -21.05 19.85
C VAL A 343 3.97 -21.02 19.43
N LYS A 344 4.57 -22.18 19.17
CA LYS A 344 5.99 -22.34 18.79
C LYS A 344 6.18 -22.78 17.34
N ASN A 345 5.14 -23.31 16.71
CA ASN A 345 5.21 -23.84 15.35
C ASN A 345 3.83 -23.88 14.67
N SER A 346 3.81 -24.10 13.34
CA SER A 346 2.59 -24.11 12.54
C SER A 346 1.58 -25.17 12.98
N ARG A 347 2.04 -26.32 13.48
CA ARG A 347 1.13 -27.39 13.94
C ARG A 347 0.39 -27.00 15.21
N GLU A 348 1.07 -26.34 16.13
CA GLU A 348 0.44 -25.83 17.35
C GLU A 348 -0.58 -24.73 17.02
N LEU A 349 -0.27 -23.86 16.03
CA LEU A 349 -1.24 -22.89 15.57
C LEU A 349 -2.47 -23.55 14.95
N GLU A 350 -2.29 -24.52 14.05
CA GLU A 350 -3.42 -25.22 13.45
C GLU A 350 -4.28 -25.93 14.52
N GLN A 351 -3.66 -26.54 15.52
CA GLN A 351 -4.37 -27.13 16.65
C GLN A 351 -5.12 -26.08 17.46
N LEU A 352 -4.50 -24.93 17.71
CA LEU A 352 -5.13 -23.83 18.39
C LEU A 352 -6.33 -23.31 17.58
N LEU A 353 -6.15 -23.04 16.28
CA LEU A 353 -7.19 -22.53 15.41
C LEU A 353 -8.40 -23.50 15.31
N ASN A 354 -8.15 -24.80 15.25
CA ASN A 354 -9.22 -25.81 15.19
C ASN A 354 -10.07 -25.88 16.48
N ARG A 355 -9.52 -25.51 17.62
CA ARG A 355 -10.23 -25.46 18.91
C ARG A 355 -10.55 -24.04 19.39
N PHE A 356 -10.18 -23.03 18.57
CA PHE A 356 -10.29 -21.64 18.94
C PHE A 356 -11.76 -21.26 19.11
N THR A 357 -12.11 -20.87 20.32
CA THR A 357 -13.41 -20.29 20.65
C THR A 357 -13.17 -18.91 21.21
N VAL A 358 -13.93 -17.94 20.74
CA VAL A 358 -13.88 -16.59 21.28
C VAL A 358 -14.48 -16.62 22.68
N ILE A 359 -13.67 -16.34 23.68
CA ILE A 359 -14.06 -16.30 25.08
C ILE A 359 -14.09 -14.84 25.50
N GLY A 360 -15.26 -14.26 25.70
CA GLY A 360 -15.44 -12.87 26.06
C GLY A 360 -16.89 -12.45 25.94
N GLY A 361 -17.11 -11.17 25.62
CA GLY A 361 -18.45 -10.56 25.54
C GLY A 361 -18.67 -9.50 26.61
N GLY A 362 -17.60 -9.06 27.27
CA GLY A 362 -17.59 -7.91 28.17
C GLY A 362 -17.42 -6.57 27.45
N GLY A 363 -17.19 -5.52 28.23
CA GLY A 363 -16.78 -4.22 27.70
C GLY A 363 -15.37 -4.28 27.14
N THR A 364 -14.95 -3.24 26.39
CA THR A 364 -13.60 -3.16 25.82
C THR A 364 -12.71 -2.28 26.70
N ASP A 365 -11.73 -2.89 27.32
CA ASP A 365 -10.64 -2.21 28.02
C ASP A 365 -9.29 -2.82 27.61
N PHE A 366 -8.45 -2.04 26.95
CA PHE A 366 -7.17 -2.53 26.46
C PHE A 366 -6.09 -2.62 27.56
N ARG A 367 -6.26 -1.90 28.67
CA ARG A 367 -5.26 -1.80 29.77
C ARG A 367 -4.90 -3.13 30.42
N PRO A 368 -5.85 -4.07 30.68
CA PRO A 368 -5.53 -5.35 31.28
C PRO A 368 -4.54 -6.19 30.46
N ALA A 369 -4.65 -6.19 29.14
CA ALA A 369 -3.71 -6.91 28.29
C ALA A 369 -2.28 -6.37 28.43
N PHE A 370 -2.12 -5.05 28.47
CA PHE A 370 -0.80 -4.42 28.68
C PHE A 370 -0.24 -4.69 30.06
N ALA A 371 -1.09 -4.66 31.09
CA ALA A 371 -0.67 -5.00 32.46
C ALA A 371 -0.17 -6.44 32.53
N TYR A 372 -0.90 -7.37 31.93
CA TYR A 372 -0.54 -8.78 31.87
C TYR A 372 0.78 -9.02 31.12
N VAL A 373 0.98 -8.39 29.97
CA VAL A 373 2.24 -8.51 29.21
C VAL A 373 3.42 -7.95 29.99
N ASN A 374 3.24 -6.85 30.72
CA ASN A 374 4.28 -6.33 31.60
C ASN A 374 4.60 -7.30 32.74
N GLU A 375 3.60 -7.96 33.32
CA GLU A 375 3.80 -9.00 34.34
C GLU A 375 4.59 -10.19 33.77
N LEU A 376 4.30 -10.66 32.56
CA LEU A 376 5.07 -11.70 31.89
C LEU A 376 6.53 -11.29 31.66
N LEU A 377 6.79 -10.03 31.37
CA LEU A 377 8.15 -9.48 31.25
C LEU A 377 8.87 -9.45 32.61
N GLU A 378 8.20 -8.97 33.67
CA GLU A 378 8.74 -8.93 35.03
C GLU A 378 9.03 -10.33 35.57
N GLN A 379 8.18 -11.30 35.31
CA GLN A 379 8.37 -12.71 35.69
C GLN A 379 9.45 -13.42 34.85
N GLY A 380 9.95 -12.78 33.77
CA GLY A 380 10.96 -13.36 32.88
C GLY A 380 10.44 -14.47 31.97
N VAL A 381 9.11 -14.60 31.82
CA VAL A 381 8.46 -15.50 30.84
C VAL A 381 8.74 -14.97 29.43
N LEU A 382 8.57 -13.66 29.22
CA LEU A 382 9.01 -12.95 28.03
C LEU A 382 10.35 -12.27 28.33
N LYS A 383 11.37 -12.52 27.52
CA LYS A 383 12.71 -11.94 27.71
C LYS A 383 13.09 -10.93 26.63
N ASN A 384 12.68 -11.20 25.38
CA ASN A 384 13.03 -10.40 24.22
C ASN A 384 11.77 -10.12 23.39
N LEU A 385 10.82 -9.38 23.96
CA LEU A 385 9.58 -9.04 23.29
C LEU A 385 9.85 -8.03 22.16
N GLY A 386 9.71 -8.48 20.92
CA GLY A 386 9.88 -7.67 19.72
C GLY A 386 8.74 -6.70 19.47
N GLY A 387 7.52 -7.09 19.83
CA GLY A 387 6.35 -6.25 19.67
C GLY A 387 5.03 -6.90 20.08
N LEU A 388 4.02 -6.05 20.23
CA LEU A 388 2.65 -6.42 20.52
C LEU A 388 1.73 -5.92 19.40
N LEU A 389 0.93 -6.82 18.85
CA LEU A 389 -0.17 -6.50 17.93
C LEU A 389 -1.50 -6.60 18.69
N TYR A 390 -2.30 -5.58 18.62
CA TYR A 390 -3.64 -5.56 19.20
C TYR A 390 -4.70 -5.48 18.11
N PHE A 391 -5.50 -6.52 17.97
CA PHE A 391 -6.58 -6.62 17.00
C PHE A 391 -7.90 -6.24 17.64
N THR A 392 -8.57 -5.19 17.16
CA THR A 392 -9.76 -4.60 17.80
C THR A 392 -10.60 -3.79 16.82
N ASP A 393 -11.84 -3.46 17.19
CA ASP A 393 -12.68 -2.45 16.52
C ASP A 393 -12.37 -1.01 16.99
N GLY A 394 -11.48 -0.86 17.96
CA GLY A 394 -10.99 0.45 18.42
C GLY A 394 -11.84 1.14 19.47
N LYS A 395 -12.97 0.55 19.88
CA LYS A 395 -13.93 1.17 20.83
C LYS A 395 -13.61 0.77 22.27
N GLY A 396 -12.51 1.24 22.84
CA GLY A 396 -12.11 0.86 24.17
C GLY A 396 -11.26 1.89 24.90
N ILE A 397 -10.83 1.53 26.11
CA ILE A 397 -10.01 2.40 26.97
C ILE A 397 -8.55 2.08 26.74
N TYR A 398 -7.82 3.04 26.21
CA TYR A 398 -6.39 2.89 25.89
C TYR A 398 -5.48 3.16 27.11
N PRO A 399 -4.30 2.49 27.18
CA PRO A 399 -3.29 2.80 28.19
C PRO A 399 -2.68 4.19 27.92
N LYS A 400 -2.58 5.00 28.97
CA LYS A 400 -1.98 6.35 28.89
C LYS A 400 -0.47 6.33 28.74
N LYS A 401 0.18 5.33 29.36
CA LYS A 401 1.64 5.18 29.35
C LYS A 401 2.08 4.39 28.13
N ARG A 402 3.13 4.87 27.45
CA ARG A 402 3.78 4.13 26.38
C ARG A 402 4.49 2.91 26.97
N PRO A 403 4.28 1.69 26.45
CA PRO A 403 5.06 0.51 26.83
C PRO A 403 6.50 0.59 26.29
N GLU A 404 7.40 -0.19 26.85
CA GLU A 404 8.81 -0.23 26.42
C GLU A 404 8.99 -0.98 25.10
N TYR A 405 8.04 -1.81 24.73
CA TYR A 405 8.02 -2.59 23.48
C TYR A 405 7.19 -1.89 22.40
N LYS A 406 7.48 -2.23 21.15
CA LYS A 406 6.70 -1.73 19.99
C LYS A 406 5.27 -2.23 20.06
N THR A 407 4.31 -1.34 19.87
CA THR A 407 2.89 -1.68 19.90
C THR A 407 2.20 -1.16 18.65
N ALA A 408 1.37 -2.02 18.06
CA ALA A 408 0.52 -1.66 16.95
C ALA A 408 -0.93 -2.09 17.19
N PHE A 409 -1.87 -1.19 16.92
CA PHE A 409 -3.28 -1.50 16.87
C PHE A 409 -3.70 -1.75 15.42
N LEU A 410 -4.43 -2.83 15.24
CA LEU A 410 -5.01 -3.26 13.97
C LEU A 410 -6.53 -3.14 14.08
N PHE A 411 -7.08 -2.20 13.32
CA PHE A 411 -8.49 -1.86 13.38
C PHE A 411 -9.25 -2.51 12.22
N LEU A 412 -10.34 -3.19 12.57
CA LEU A 412 -11.20 -3.91 11.62
C LEU A 412 -12.09 -3.00 10.78
N ASP A 413 -12.47 -1.84 11.33
CA ASP A 413 -13.42 -0.90 10.74
C ASP A 413 -12.98 0.53 10.97
N ASP A 414 -13.88 1.48 10.71
CA ASP A 414 -13.67 2.89 11.07
C ASP A 414 -13.59 3.04 12.58
N TYR A 415 -12.49 3.58 13.03
CA TYR A 415 -12.21 3.85 14.44
C TYR A 415 -11.98 5.35 14.66
N ASP A 416 -12.13 5.80 15.90
CA ASP A 416 -11.84 7.18 16.28
C ASP A 416 -10.30 7.37 16.42
N GLU A 417 -9.72 7.99 15.40
CA GLU A 417 -8.27 8.27 15.39
C GLU A 417 -7.82 9.12 16.58
N SER A 418 -8.70 9.98 17.11
CA SER A 418 -8.37 10.88 18.23
C SER A 418 -8.25 10.15 19.56
N ALA A 419 -8.90 9.00 19.71
CA ALA A 419 -8.88 8.17 20.90
C ALA A 419 -7.59 7.34 21.00
N VAL A 420 -6.93 7.06 19.88
CA VAL A 420 -5.73 6.20 19.83
C VAL A 420 -4.51 6.97 20.30
N PRO A 421 -3.74 6.46 21.27
CA PRO A 421 -2.54 7.15 21.75
C PRO A 421 -1.52 7.43 20.64
N PRO A 422 -0.87 8.61 20.63
CA PRO A 422 0.07 9.00 19.57
C PRO A 422 1.34 8.12 19.50
N TRP A 423 1.66 7.39 20.57
CA TRP A 423 2.80 6.47 20.61
C TRP A 423 2.53 5.12 19.93
N ALA A 424 1.26 4.76 19.69
CA ALA A 424 0.88 3.50 19.08
C ALA A 424 0.91 3.59 17.57
N MET A 425 1.48 2.57 16.93
CA MET A 425 1.32 2.38 15.49
C MET A 425 -0.11 1.96 15.19
N ARG A 426 -0.64 2.42 14.06
CA ARG A 426 -2.04 2.19 13.66
C ARG A 426 -2.07 1.63 12.26
N LEU A 427 -2.88 0.60 12.08
CA LEU A 427 -3.22 0.05 10.77
C LEU A 427 -4.70 -0.27 10.73
N ARG A 428 -5.37 0.17 9.69
CA ARG A 428 -6.72 -0.27 9.36
C ARG A 428 -6.61 -1.50 8.45
N VAL A 429 -7.28 -2.57 8.81
CA VAL A 429 -7.33 -3.82 8.05
C VAL A 429 -8.78 -4.02 7.61
N GLU A 430 -9.00 -4.22 6.32
CA GLU A 430 -10.35 -4.50 5.81
C GLU A 430 -10.67 -5.99 6.00
N GLN A 431 -11.92 -6.29 6.30
CA GLN A 431 -12.37 -7.69 6.51
C GLN A 431 -12.05 -8.56 5.29
N GLU A 432 -12.09 -7.99 4.08
CA GLU A 432 -11.80 -8.69 2.84
C GLU A 432 -10.33 -9.04 2.64
N ASP A 433 -9.43 -8.24 3.18
CA ASP A 433 -8.00 -8.56 3.15
C ASP A 433 -7.70 -9.79 4.02
N ILE A 434 -8.56 -10.07 4.99
CA ILE A 434 -8.48 -11.24 5.89
C ILE A 434 -9.27 -12.44 5.33
N LEU A 435 -10.41 -12.23 4.67
CA LEU A 435 -11.30 -13.31 4.18
C LEU A 435 -10.93 -13.86 2.79
N ALA A 436 -10.09 -13.19 2.02
CA ALA A 436 -9.81 -13.51 0.62
C ALA A 436 -9.13 -14.89 0.38
N GLU A 437 -8.65 -15.57 1.40
CA GLU A 437 -7.94 -16.86 1.27
C GLU A 437 -8.82 -18.11 1.33
N GLU A 438 -9.97 -18.09 1.97
CA GLU A 438 -10.82 -19.29 2.09
C GLU A 438 -11.49 -19.72 0.79
N THR A 439 -11.86 -18.76 -0.05
CA THR A 439 -12.58 -19.07 -1.31
C THR A 439 -11.70 -19.80 -2.33
N ARG A 440 -10.38 -19.76 -2.22
CA ARG A 440 -9.45 -20.43 -3.15
C ARG A 440 -9.19 -21.89 -2.83
N ARG A 441 -9.17 -22.28 -1.56
CA ARG A 441 -8.92 -23.70 -1.18
C ARG A 441 -10.09 -24.63 -1.45
N ASN A 442 -11.32 -24.10 -1.51
CA ASN A 442 -12.51 -24.87 -1.83
C ASN A 442 -12.71 -25.12 -3.34
N HIS A 443 -11.86 -24.58 -4.21
CA HIS A 443 -11.85 -24.84 -5.66
C HIS A 443 -10.66 -25.68 -6.14
N GLU A 444 -9.74 -26.07 -5.25
CA GLU A 444 -8.61 -26.96 -5.57
C GLU A 444 -8.75 -28.39 -4.99
N HIS A 445 -9.94 -28.76 -4.48
CA HIS A 445 -10.28 -30.13 -4.08
C HIS A 445 -11.42 -30.69 -4.89
#